data_b1a8f19bbebe83985da8471931cfc27d
#
_entry.id   b1a8f19bbebe83985da8471931cfc27d
#
_cell.length_a   1.000
_cell.length_b   1.000
_cell.length_c   1.000
_cell.angle_alpha   90.00
_cell.angle_beta   90.00
_cell.angle_gamma   90.00
#
_symmetry.space_group_name_H-M   'P 1'
#
loop_
_entity.id
_entity.type
_entity.pdbx_description
1 polymer ?
#
loop_
_entity_poly.entity_id
_entity_poly.type
_entity_poly.pdbx_seq_one_letter_code
_entity_poly.pdbx_strand_id
1 'polypeptide(L)'
;MTKAVMHFVSLDRDGEYLKLCNQAGDYLNEALGNQSENELLSHALKISKEISTKTSVIYGGTPLTYLVAQRWKTQINENAKSKAFVGYMPEIHHNEILSWEANKQDSKNNYHLLFLRSPNENSQISKRFELTKKIIGDTVEISEIDNISSENVISNLFHLTLIGDLVSVYMAENLNIDPYDITAIEDLKKLLKG
;
A
#
# COMPACT_ATOMS: atom_id res chain seq x y z
N MET A 1 -3.41 -3.64 23.49
CA MET A 1 -2.77 -4.95 23.69
C MET A 1 -1.27 -4.93 23.34
N THR A 2 -0.88 -4.47 22.14
CA THR A 2 0.52 -4.44 21.66
C THR A 2 1.48 -3.66 22.57
N LYS A 3 1.09 -2.47 23.07
CA LYS A 3 1.92 -1.64 23.98
C LYS A 3 2.31 -2.39 25.26
N ALA A 4 1.34 -3.05 25.91
CA ALA A 4 1.58 -3.80 27.13
C ALA A 4 2.51 -4.99 26.89
N VAL A 5 2.38 -5.67 25.76
CA VAL A 5 3.25 -6.78 25.38
C VAL A 5 4.66 -6.29 25.09
N MET A 6 4.85 -5.21 24.34
CA MET A 6 6.17 -4.62 24.05
C MET A 6 6.91 -4.22 25.32
N HIS A 7 6.21 -3.58 26.25
CA HIS A 7 6.78 -3.22 27.56
C HIS A 7 7.13 -4.47 28.40
N PHE A 8 6.21 -5.43 28.46
CA PHE A 8 6.39 -6.67 29.22
C PHE A 8 7.60 -7.49 28.74
N VAL A 9 7.81 -7.57 27.42
CA VAL A 9 8.97 -8.27 26.84
C VAL A 9 10.24 -7.39 26.77
N SER A 10 10.22 -6.22 27.38
CA SER A 10 11.35 -5.28 27.44
C SER A 10 11.84 -4.76 26.07
N LEU A 11 10.99 -4.74 25.08
CA LEU A 11 11.30 -4.17 23.75
C LEU A 11 11.09 -2.65 23.71
N ASP A 12 10.39 -2.08 24.71
CA ASP A 12 10.16 -0.63 24.83
C ASP A 12 10.46 -0.17 26.27
N ARG A 13 11.70 -0.39 26.74
CA ARG A 13 12.11 -0.10 28.12
C ARG A 13 12.01 1.38 28.47
N ASP A 14 12.39 2.24 27.52
CA ASP A 14 12.48 3.69 27.71
C ASP A 14 11.22 4.43 27.26
N GLY A 15 10.18 3.71 26.79
CA GLY A 15 8.93 4.28 26.30
C GLY A 15 9.06 5.00 24.96
N GLU A 16 10.16 4.83 24.24
CA GLU A 16 10.44 5.48 22.97
C GLU A 16 9.44 5.05 21.89
N TYR A 17 9.18 3.75 21.81
CA TYR A 17 8.19 3.22 20.86
C TYR A 17 6.79 3.79 21.12
N LEU A 18 6.40 3.91 22.40
CA LEU A 18 5.13 4.51 22.79
C LEU A 18 5.05 5.98 22.37
N LYS A 19 6.15 6.73 22.53
CA LYS A 19 6.25 8.12 22.07
C LYS A 19 6.06 8.22 20.55
N LEU A 20 6.75 7.39 19.78
CA LEU A 20 6.61 7.34 18.34
C LEU A 20 5.18 7.01 17.89
N CYS A 21 4.52 6.07 18.58
CA CYS A 21 3.11 5.74 18.31
C CYS A 21 2.15 6.89 18.60
N ASN A 22 2.38 7.65 19.70
CA ASN A 22 1.56 8.81 20.02
C ASN A 22 1.73 9.91 18.98
N GLN A 23 2.97 10.22 18.59
CA GLN A 23 3.25 11.18 17.52
C GLN A 23 2.61 10.78 16.18
N ALA A 24 2.62 9.49 15.86
CA ALA A 24 1.95 8.99 14.66
C ALA A 24 0.42 9.14 14.76
N GLY A 25 -0.16 8.93 15.95
CA GLY A 25 -1.59 9.18 16.21
C GLY A 25 -1.98 10.65 16.06
N ASP A 26 -1.17 11.55 16.59
CA ASP A 26 -1.37 13.00 16.45
C ASP A 26 -1.31 13.42 14.98
N TYR A 27 -0.31 12.94 14.25
CA TYR A 27 -0.18 13.15 12.81
C TYR A 27 -1.43 12.69 12.04
N LEU A 28 -1.94 11.49 12.32
CA LEU A 28 -3.13 10.97 11.64
C LEU A 28 -4.38 11.78 11.94
N ASN A 29 -4.54 12.22 13.19
CA ASN A 29 -5.65 13.09 13.58
C ASN A 29 -5.59 14.44 12.85
N GLU A 30 -4.41 15.02 12.71
CA GLU A 30 -4.21 16.26 11.95
C GLU A 30 -4.48 16.03 10.46
N ALA A 31 -3.92 14.97 9.88
CA ALA A 31 -4.09 14.63 8.47
C ALA A 31 -5.56 14.37 8.07
N LEU A 32 -6.39 13.88 8.99
CA LEU A 32 -7.82 13.64 8.76
C LEU A 32 -8.72 14.78 9.22
N GLY A 33 -8.20 15.68 10.06
CA GLY A 33 -9.01 16.70 10.75
C GLY A 33 -9.59 17.79 9.85
N ASN A 34 -8.99 18.05 8.69
CA ASN A 34 -9.44 19.09 7.75
C ASN A 34 -10.08 18.46 6.51
N GLN A 35 -11.38 18.18 6.56
CA GLN A 35 -12.08 17.43 5.51
C GLN A 35 -12.36 18.23 4.23
N SER A 36 -12.40 19.55 4.27
CA SER A 36 -12.82 20.39 3.13
C SER A 36 -11.72 20.61 2.07
N GLU A 37 -10.45 20.49 2.44
CA GLU A 37 -9.28 20.65 1.54
C GLU A 37 -8.20 19.62 1.88
N ASN A 38 -8.60 18.39 2.12
CA ASN A 38 -7.67 17.35 2.61
C ASN A 38 -6.86 16.76 1.45
N GLU A 39 -5.60 17.13 1.37
CA GLU A 39 -4.67 16.65 0.33
C GLU A 39 -4.54 15.12 0.33
N LEU A 40 -4.57 14.48 1.50
CA LEU A 40 -4.47 13.04 1.63
C LEU A 40 -5.70 12.32 1.04
N LEU A 41 -6.91 12.83 1.31
CA LEU A 41 -8.16 12.30 0.72
C LEU A 41 -8.17 12.51 -0.80
N SER A 42 -7.78 13.70 -1.27
CA SER A 42 -7.71 14.03 -2.69
C SER A 42 -6.69 13.14 -3.41
N HIS A 43 -5.53 12.87 -2.79
CA HIS A 43 -4.50 11.99 -3.33
C HIS A 43 -5.00 10.55 -3.41
N ALA A 44 -5.62 10.02 -2.34
CA ALA A 44 -6.19 8.68 -2.36
C ALA A 44 -7.30 8.51 -3.41
N LEU A 45 -8.17 9.52 -3.56
CA LEU A 45 -9.21 9.53 -4.59
C LEU A 45 -8.62 9.53 -6.00
N LYS A 46 -7.55 10.29 -6.25
CA LYS A 46 -6.84 10.30 -7.53
C LYS A 46 -6.29 8.93 -7.86
N ILE A 47 -5.53 8.33 -6.92
CA ILE A 47 -4.95 6.98 -7.10
C ILE A 47 -6.05 5.96 -7.40
N SER A 48 -7.15 5.98 -6.62
CA SER A 48 -8.25 5.04 -6.80
C SER A 48 -8.84 5.09 -8.21
N LYS A 49 -8.99 6.27 -8.81
CA LYS A 49 -9.48 6.45 -10.18
C LYS A 49 -8.50 5.88 -11.23
N GLU A 50 -7.20 6.04 -11.00
CA GLU A 50 -6.16 5.52 -11.92
C GLU A 50 -6.15 4.00 -11.98
N ILE A 51 -6.43 3.32 -10.86
CA ILE A 51 -6.28 1.86 -10.74
C ILE A 51 -7.58 1.07 -10.75
N SER A 52 -8.76 1.70 -10.62
CA SER A 52 -10.04 0.99 -10.41
C SER A 52 -10.38 -0.05 -11.47
N THR A 53 -9.96 0.17 -12.73
CA THR A 53 -10.27 -0.74 -13.85
C THR A 53 -9.15 -1.72 -14.19
N LYS A 54 -8.05 -1.69 -13.43
CA LYS A 54 -6.85 -2.49 -13.68
C LYS A 54 -6.50 -3.38 -12.51
N THR A 55 -5.71 -4.40 -12.77
CA THR A 55 -5.09 -5.21 -11.73
C THR A 55 -3.93 -4.41 -11.12
N SER A 56 -3.99 -4.17 -9.83
CA SER A 56 -2.96 -3.43 -9.10
C SER A 56 -1.81 -4.35 -8.71
N VAL A 57 -0.57 -3.95 -9.01
CA VAL A 57 0.63 -4.65 -8.54
C VAL A 57 1.47 -3.66 -7.73
N ILE A 58 1.71 -3.98 -6.47
CA ILE A 58 2.24 -3.04 -5.49
C ILE A 58 3.64 -3.47 -5.07
N TYR A 59 4.64 -2.62 -5.33
CA TYR A 59 6.04 -2.91 -5.02
C TYR A 59 6.52 -2.10 -3.82
N GLY A 60 7.08 -2.82 -2.84
CA GLY A 60 7.81 -2.25 -1.72
C GLY A 60 9.31 -2.49 -1.85
N GLY A 61 10.12 -1.53 -1.39
CA GLY A 61 11.60 -1.60 -1.48
C GLY A 61 12.30 -1.74 -0.13
N THR A 62 11.55 -1.68 0.97
CA THR A 62 12.06 -1.90 2.33
C THR A 62 11.14 -2.90 3.04
N PRO A 63 11.59 -3.55 4.13
CA PRO A 63 10.70 -4.43 4.90
C PRO A 63 9.39 -3.76 5.30
N LEU A 64 9.42 -2.48 5.69
CA LEU A 64 8.21 -1.74 6.08
C LEU A 64 7.30 -1.45 4.90
N THR A 65 7.82 -0.95 3.79
CA THR A 65 6.99 -0.67 2.61
C THR A 65 6.43 -1.95 1.99
N TYR A 66 7.13 -3.08 2.10
CA TYR A 66 6.59 -4.37 1.70
C TYR A 66 5.42 -4.83 2.59
N LEU A 67 5.53 -4.64 3.91
CA LEU A 67 4.40 -4.92 4.82
C LEU A 67 3.18 -4.04 4.51
N VAL A 68 3.41 -2.77 4.20
CA VAL A 68 2.34 -1.86 3.75
C VAL A 68 1.76 -2.31 2.42
N ALA A 69 2.58 -2.74 1.46
CA ALA A 69 2.11 -3.28 0.18
C ALA A 69 1.21 -4.50 0.38
N GLN A 70 1.55 -5.40 1.30
CA GLN A 70 0.69 -6.51 1.68
C GLN A 70 -0.66 -6.04 2.25
N ARG A 71 -0.64 -4.99 3.07
CA ARG A 71 -1.88 -4.36 3.58
C ARG A 71 -2.72 -3.80 2.44
N TRP A 72 -2.14 -3.00 1.55
CA TRP A 72 -2.84 -2.46 0.39
C TRP A 72 -3.52 -3.55 -0.43
N LYS A 73 -2.76 -4.61 -0.77
CA LYS A 73 -3.30 -5.76 -1.49
C LYS A 73 -4.53 -6.33 -0.79
N THR A 74 -4.44 -6.60 0.52
CA THR A 74 -5.56 -7.20 1.25
C THR A 74 -6.78 -6.29 1.30
N GLN A 75 -6.58 -4.98 1.52
CA GLN A 75 -7.68 -4.01 1.52
C GLN A 75 -8.33 -3.86 0.14
N ILE A 76 -7.54 -3.79 -0.93
CA ILE A 76 -8.09 -3.74 -2.30
C ILE A 76 -8.90 -5.01 -2.61
N ASN A 77 -8.38 -6.19 -2.24
CA ASN A 77 -9.11 -7.45 -2.43
C ASN A 77 -10.41 -7.48 -1.61
N GLU A 78 -10.38 -7.02 -0.36
CA GLU A 78 -11.51 -7.11 0.58
C GLU A 78 -12.55 -6.01 0.32
N ASN A 79 -12.17 -4.76 0.18
CA ASN A 79 -13.10 -3.65 0.03
C ASN A 79 -13.59 -3.50 -1.42
N ALA A 80 -12.67 -3.44 -2.38
CA ALA A 80 -12.99 -3.21 -3.79
C ALA A 80 -13.27 -4.48 -4.59
N LYS A 81 -13.13 -5.68 -3.99
CA LYS A 81 -13.24 -6.99 -4.66
C LYS A 81 -12.34 -7.10 -5.92
N SER A 82 -11.34 -6.23 -6.00
CA SER A 82 -10.42 -6.13 -7.13
C SER A 82 -9.17 -6.97 -6.90
N LYS A 83 -8.57 -7.46 -7.99
CA LYS A 83 -7.33 -8.24 -7.92
C LYS A 83 -6.15 -7.33 -7.65
N ALA A 84 -5.35 -7.68 -6.64
CA ALA A 84 -4.11 -7.00 -6.34
C ALA A 84 -3.02 -8.01 -5.96
N PHE A 85 -1.79 -7.73 -6.34
CA PHE A 85 -0.61 -8.54 -6.09
C PHE A 85 0.50 -7.66 -5.51
N VAL A 86 1.51 -8.30 -4.93
CA VAL A 86 2.64 -7.58 -4.34
C VAL A 86 3.96 -8.15 -4.80
N GLY A 87 4.94 -7.30 -4.94
CA GLY A 87 6.33 -7.66 -5.18
C GLY A 87 7.28 -6.91 -4.23
N TYR A 88 8.49 -7.39 -4.15
CA TYR A 88 9.52 -6.84 -3.27
C TYR A 88 10.82 -6.60 -4.03
N MET A 89 11.34 -5.39 -3.95
CA MET A 89 12.69 -5.10 -4.47
C MET A 89 13.76 -5.54 -3.45
N PRO A 90 14.84 -6.19 -3.86
CA PRO A 90 15.27 -6.40 -5.26
C PRO A 90 14.73 -7.66 -5.94
N GLU A 91 13.97 -8.51 -5.27
CA GLU A 91 13.59 -9.85 -5.75
C GLU A 91 12.91 -9.83 -7.12
N ILE A 92 12.01 -8.89 -7.37
CA ILE A 92 11.32 -8.76 -8.67
C ILE A 92 12.27 -8.60 -9.87
N HIS A 93 13.51 -8.16 -9.64
CA HIS A 93 14.52 -7.97 -10.71
C HIS A 93 15.17 -9.28 -11.16
N HIS A 94 14.95 -10.39 -10.47
CA HIS A 94 15.47 -11.69 -10.87
C HIS A 94 14.56 -12.41 -11.86
N ASN A 95 13.26 -12.09 -11.86
CA ASN A 95 12.26 -12.84 -12.62
C ASN A 95 11.10 -11.96 -13.14
N GLU A 96 10.41 -11.28 -12.24
CA GLU A 96 9.13 -10.62 -12.54
C GLU A 96 9.25 -9.46 -13.54
N ILE A 97 10.38 -8.74 -13.54
CA ILE A 97 10.61 -7.64 -14.49
C ILE A 97 10.51 -8.09 -15.96
N LEU A 98 10.84 -9.35 -16.25
CA LEU A 98 10.75 -9.91 -17.60
C LEU A 98 9.31 -10.08 -18.06
N SER A 99 8.37 -10.31 -17.15
CA SER A 99 6.97 -10.53 -17.48
C SER A 99 6.30 -9.30 -18.10
N TRP A 100 6.74 -8.10 -17.72
CA TRP A 100 6.21 -6.83 -18.24
C TRP A 100 6.55 -6.59 -19.70
N GLU A 101 7.68 -7.13 -20.16
CA GLU A 101 8.15 -6.99 -21.55
C GLU A 101 7.52 -8.00 -22.53
N ALA A 102 7.07 -9.15 -22.03
CA ALA A 102 6.63 -10.25 -22.88
C ALA A 102 5.33 -9.93 -23.65
N ASN A 103 4.41 -9.18 -23.05
CA ASN A 103 3.17 -8.74 -23.70
C ASN A 103 2.83 -7.31 -23.28
N LYS A 104 3.48 -6.35 -23.92
CA LYS A 104 3.36 -4.90 -23.58
C LYS A 104 1.91 -4.39 -23.66
N GLN A 105 1.13 -4.87 -24.62
CA GLN A 105 -0.26 -4.42 -24.79
C GLN A 105 -1.14 -4.91 -23.63
N ASP A 106 -0.96 -6.15 -23.19
CA ASP A 106 -1.67 -6.70 -22.04
C ASP A 106 -1.27 -5.97 -20.76
N SER A 107 0.04 -5.80 -20.56
CA SER A 107 0.59 -5.07 -19.39
C SER A 107 -0.01 -3.67 -19.29
N LYS A 108 -0.03 -2.91 -20.39
CA LYS A 108 -0.56 -1.54 -20.44
C LYS A 108 -2.06 -1.44 -20.19
N ASN A 109 -2.82 -2.39 -20.73
CA ASN A 109 -4.28 -2.36 -20.67
C ASN A 109 -4.83 -2.85 -19.34
N ASN A 110 -4.21 -3.86 -18.75
CA ASN A 110 -4.80 -4.65 -17.67
C ASN A 110 -4.12 -4.46 -16.31
N TYR A 111 -2.95 -3.83 -16.26
CA TYR A 111 -2.18 -3.68 -15.03
C TYR A 111 -1.80 -2.24 -14.74
N HIS A 112 -1.62 -1.95 -13.45
CA HIS A 112 -1.07 -0.69 -12.96
C HIS A 112 -0.10 -1.00 -11.80
N LEU A 113 1.12 -0.49 -11.91
CA LEU A 113 2.13 -0.64 -10.86
C LEU A 113 2.05 0.52 -9.87
N LEU A 114 2.11 0.18 -8.59
CA LEU A 114 2.19 1.14 -7.49
C LEU A 114 3.52 0.95 -6.76
N PHE A 115 4.36 1.96 -6.76
CA PHE A 115 5.64 1.95 -6.06
C PHE A 115 5.47 2.66 -4.72
N LEU A 116 5.54 1.92 -3.62
CA LEU A 116 5.51 2.50 -2.29
C LEU A 116 6.92 2.95 -1.90
N ARG A 117 7.14 4.25 -1.90
CA ARG A 117 8.43 4.86 -1.59
C ARG A 117 8.59 5.10 -0.09
N SER A 118 9.83 5.19 0.34
CA SER A 118 10.17 5.52 1.74
C SER A 118 11.31 6.52 1.79
N PRO A 119 11.24 7.56 2.64
CA PRO A 119 12.36 8.48 2.82
C PRO A 119 13.61 7.79 3.39
N ASN A 120 13.43 6.62 4.00
CA ASN A 120 14.49 5.82 4.63
C ASN A 120 14.97 4.66 3.75
N GLU A 121 14.60 4.61 2.46
CA GLU A 121 15.13 3.59 1.56
C GLU A 121 16.60 3.85 1.27
N ASN A 122 17.41 2.79 1.21
CA ASN A 122 18.81 2.96 0.84
C ASN A 122 18.95 3.34 -0.64
N SER A 123 20.10 3.97 -0.99
CA SER A 123 20.36 4.48 -2.34
C SER A 123 20.28 3.42 -3.45
N GLN A 124 20.60 2.15 -3.14
CA GLN A 124 20.49 1.07 -4.13
C GLN A 124 19.03 0.71 -4.41
N ILE A 125 18.17 0.73 -3.41
CA ILE A 125 16.72 0.50 -3.58
C ILE A 125 16.10 1.68 -4.35
N SER A 126 16.41 2.92 -3.98
CA SER A 126 15.96 4.10 -4.72
C SER A 126 16.36 4.03 -6.20
N LYS A 127 17.63 3.72 -6.47
CA LYS A 127 18.11 3.53 -7.82
C LYS A 127 17.38 2.41 -8.58
N ARG A 128 16.99 1.33 -7.91
CA ARG A 128 16.24 0.24 -8.52
C ARG A 128 14.85 0.67 -8.96
N PHE A 129 14.13 1.46 -8.17
CA PHE A 129 12.85 2.04 -8.57
C PHE A 129 12.99 2.88 -9.85
N GLU A 130 13.99 3.77 -9.90
CA GLU A 130 14.23 4.62 -11.07
C GLU A 130 14.58 3.79 -12.32
N LEU A 131 15.43 2.79 -12.17
CA LEU A 131 15.79 1.91 -13.29
C LEU A 131 14.61 1.05 -13.75
N THR A 132 13.77 0.60 -12.84
CA THR A 132 12.54 -0.13 -13.20
C THR A 132 11.63 0.75 -14.05
N LYS A 133 11.35 1.98 -13.62
CA LYS A 133 10.58 2.94 -14.43
C LYS A 133 11.16 3.14 -15.82
N LYS A 134 12.48 3.28 -15.91
CA LYS A 134 13.16 3.46 -17.19
C LYS A 134 13.03 2.23 -18.11
N ILE A 135 13.03 1.02 -17.55
CA ILE A 135 13.00 -0.22 -18.33
C ILE A 135 11.58 -0.55 -18.79
N ILE A 136 10.60 -0.47 -17.90
CA ILE A 136 9.24 -0.95 -18.16
C ILE A 136 8.16 0.15 -18.21
N GLY A 137 8.52 1.42 -18.02
CA GLY A 137 7.54 2.52 -17.97
C GLY A 137 6.76 2.74 -19.29
N ASP A 138 7.28 2.28 -20.42
CA ASP A 138 6.57 2.30 -21.70
C ASP A 138 5.61 1.10 -21.87
N THR A 139 5.70 0.10 -20.99
CA THR A 139 4.94 -1.16 -21.07
C THR A 139 3.80 -1.24 -20.09
N VAL A 140 3.87 -0.55 -18.96
CA VAL A 140 2.86 -0.54 -17.92
C VAL A 140 2.82 0.83 -17.24
N GLU A 141 1.63 1.27 -16.85
CA GLU A 141 1.48 2.51 -16.09
C GLU A 141 2.02 2.34 -14.66
N ILE A 142 2.74 3.34 -14.18
CA ILE A 142 3.39 3.33 -12.87
C ILE A 142 3.03 4.61 -12.12
N SER A 143 2.46 4.47 -10.92
CA SER A 143 2.29 5.56 -9.95
C SER A 143 3.21 5.35 -8.77
N GLU A 144 3.95 6.39 -8.40
CA GLU A 144 4.74 6.40 -7.17
C GLU A 144 3.91 7.01 -6.05
N ILE A 145 3.89 6.32 -4.92
CA ILE A 145 3.23 6.75 -3.71
C ILE A 145 4.32 7.20 -2.74
N ASP A 146 4.53 8.50 -2.71
CA ASP A 146 5.51 9.11 -1.84
C ASP A 146 5.05 9.05 -0.39
N ASN A 147 6.02 8.88 0.49
CA ASN A 147 5.82 8.94 1.91
C ASN A 147 6.06 10.38 2.42
N ILE A 148 5.54 10.67 3.59
CA ILE A 148 5.88 11.92 4.28
C ILE A 148 7.37 11.95 4.65
N SER A 149 7.95 13.13 4.63
CA SER A 149 9.32 13.36 5.11
C SER A 149 9.29 13.48 6.63
N SER A 150 9.23 12.35 7.33
CA SER A 150 9.29 12.28 8.79
C SER A 150 10.42 11.37 9.24
N GLU A 151 11.13 11.79 10.29
CA GLU A 151 12.10 10.92 10.98
C GLU A 151 11.40 9.79 11.75
N ASN A 152 10.12 9.97 12.09
CA ASN A 152 9.33 8.97 12.78
C ASN A 152 8.88 7.88 11.78
N VAL A 153 9.54 6.75 11.83
CA VAL A 153 9.25 5.58 10.96
C VAL A 153 7.82 5.05 11.15
N ILE A 154 7.22 5.22 12.33
CA ILE A 154 5.83 4.79 12.61
C ILE A 154 4.84 5.73 11.92
N SER A 155 5.10 7.04 11.91
CA SER A 155 4.28 7.99 11.15
C SER A 155 4.32 7.68 9.65
N ASN A 156 5.51 7.38 9.11
CA ASN A 156 5.68 6.98 7.71
C ASN A 156 4.88 5.70 7.39
N LEU A 157 4.94 4.71 8.26
CA LEU A 157 4.20 3.45 8.12
C LEU A 157 2.69 3.69 8.08
N PHE A 158 2.17 4.46 9.04
CA PHE A 158 0.74 4.73 9.13
C PHE A 158 0.24 5.64 8.03
N HIS A 159 1.03 6.60 7.56
CA HIS A 159 0.68 7.44 6.42
C HIS A 159 0.38 6.61 5.17
N LEU A 160 1.34 5.77 4.74
CA LEU A 160 1.14 4.91 3.58
C LEU A 160 0.01 3.90 3.79
N THR A 161 -0.16 3.39 5.02
CA THR A 161 -1.26 2.48 5.35
C THR A 161 -2.61 3.18 5.18
N LEU A 162 -2.76 4.39 5.70
CA LEU A 162 -4.00 5.15 5.62
C LEU A 162 -4.36 5.49 4.17
N ILE A 163 -3.38 5.91 3.35
CA ILE A 163 -3.63 6.13 1.92
C ILE A 163 -4.19 4.87 1.28
N GLY A 164 -3.59 3.70 1.53
CA GLY A 164 -4.04 2.43 0.96
C GLY A 164 -5.44 2.02 1.39
N ASP A 165 -5.76 2.21 2.66
CA ASP A 165 -7.09 1.93 3.19
C ASP A 165 -8.15 2.84 2.50
N LEU A 166 -7.86 4.15 2.36
CA LEU A 166 -8.72 5.11 1.66
C LEU A 166 -8.85 4.78 0.16
N VAL A 167 -7.75 4.46 -0.51
CA VAL A 167 -7.75 4.05 -1.93
C VAL A 167 -8.68 2.87 -2.13
N SER A 168 -8.63 1.86 -1.27
CA SER A 168 -9.46 0.66 -1.40
C SER A 168 -10.96 0.94 -1.26
N VAL A 169 -11.34 1.88 -0.37
CA VAL A 169 -12.74 2.31 -0.19
C VAL A 169 -13.21 3.16 -1.40
N TYR A 170 -12.40 4.12 -1.86
CA TYR A 170 -12.72 4.88 -3.06
C TYR A 170 -12.78 4.02 -4.33
N MET A 171 -11.98 2.96 -4.42
CA MET A 171 -12.11 1.98 -5.51
C MET A 171 -13.46 1.26 -5.45
N ALA A 172 -13.91 0.84 -4.26
CA ALA A 172 -15.22 0.22 -4.08
C ALA A 172 -16.34 1.16 -4.56
N GLU A 173 -16.26 2.45 -4.18
CA GLU A 173 -17.20 3.49 -4.64
C GLU A 173 -17.17 3.65 -6.18
N ASN A 174 -15.97 3.82 -6.77
CA ASN A 174 -15.81 3.96 -8.22
C ASN A 174 -16.37 2.76 -9.02
N LEU A 175 -16.33 1.57 -8.43
CA LEU A 175 -16.80 0.32 -9.05
C LEU A 175 -18.26 -0.01 -8.69
N ASN A 176 -18.92 0.78 -7.84
CA ASN A 176 -20.25 0.53 -7.28
C ASN A 176 -20.32 -0.83 -6.56
N ILE A 177 -19.31 -1.15 -5.78
CA ILE A 177 -19.18 -2.38 -5.00
C ILE A 177 -19.43 -2.07 -3.52
N ASP A 178 -20.22 -2.91 -2.84
CA ASP A 178 -20.37 -2.82 -1.39
C ASP A 178 -19.11 -3.36 -0.68
N PRO A 179 -18.32 -2.51 0.01
CA PRO A 179 -17.15 -2.97 0.72
C PRO A 179 -17.46 -3.91 1.89
N TYR A 180 -18.69 -3.88 2.41
CA TYR A 180 -19.13 -4.74 3.53
C TYR A 180 -19.59 -6.14 3.09
N ASP A 181 -19.78 -6.39 1.80
CA ASP A 181 -20.12 -7.72 1.31
C ASP A 181 -18.94 -8.68 1.48
N ILE A 182 -19.10 -9.66 2.36
CA ILE A 182 -18.13 -10.72 2.65
C ILE A 182 -18.74 -12.11 2.41
N THR A 183 -19.78 -12.21 1.61
CA THR A 183 -20.57 -13.44 1.37
C THR A 183 -19.67 -14.64 1.01
N ALA A 184 -18.69 -14.47 0.13
CA ALA A 184 -17.79 -15.56 -0.26
C ALA A 184 -16.97 -16.11 0.93
N ILE A 185 -16.55 -15.21 1.85
CA ILE A 185 -15.81 -15.60 3.08
C ILE A 185 -16.75 -16.35 4.04
N GLU A 186 -17.98 -15.87 4.19
CA GLU A 186 -18.98 -16.52 5.05
C GLU A 186 -19.34 -17.90 4.54
N ASP A 187 -19.53 -18.05 3.23
CA ASP A 187 -19.85 -19.34 2.62
C ASP A 187 -18.70 -20.33 2.76
N LEU A 188 -17.46 -19.89 2.55
CA LEU A 188 -16.29 -20.71 2.84
C LEU A 188 -16.30 -21.19 4.30
N LYS A 189 -16.54 -20.27 5.26
CA LYS A 189 -16.60 -20.62 6.69
C LYS A 189 -17.73 -21.62 7.03
N LYS A 190 -18.88 -21.53 6.35
CA LYS A 190 -19.98 -22.51 6.50
C LYS A 190 -19.56 -23.88 5.99
N LEU A 191 -18.96 -23.95 4.79
CA LEU A 191 -18.49 -25.20 4.20
C LEU A 191 -17.39 -25.89 5.03
N LEU A 192 -16.52 -25.11 5.67
CA LEU A 192 -15.47 -25.65 6.55
C LEU A 192 -16.00 -26.25 7.87
N LYS A 193 -17.22 -25.90 8.27
CA LYS A 193 -17.84 -26.40 9.50
C LYS A 193 -18.67 -27.67 9.31
N GLY A 194 -19.04 -27.97 8.06
CA GLY A 194 -19.86 -29.12 7.67
C GLY A 194 -19.15 -30.39 7.70
#